data_ecb4f634812b04619d64c124770c3777
#
_entry.id   ecb4f634812b04619d64c124770c3777
#
_cell.length_a   1.000
_cell.length_b   1.000
_cell.length_c   1.000
_cell.angle_alpha   90.00
_cell.angle_beta   90.00
_cell.angle_gamma   90.00
#
_symmetry.space_group_name_H-M   'P 1'
#
loop_
_entity.id
_entity.type
_entity.pdbx_description
1 polymer ?
#
loop_
_entity_poly.entity_id
_entity_poly.type
_entity_poly.pdbx_seq_one_letter_code
_entity_poly.pdbx_strand_id
1 'polypeptide(L)'
;MRLHVKSIILIMFGLILFIPNAFAANSVERLDGASRYQVAVNVSEKGWNSADTVIVANGNAYADVLAASPLAYLHNAPILLTENNKLTGPTRDRIKQLGAKKVIIIGGDISVQRNVEHEINKLVGSVERIGGASRYQVAENIAGKLPNQSKAVIANGTAYADSLAIASYAARNKIPILLTTSGAIPQPTLDAMRNKGTSSTIVVGGEISVEKSVYDQLPSPTRIGGASRFEVASNIADKYYSSSKESFISNGYAYADALSGSVLAAKQNRPMLFTDAKTLPEKTKDVIGLKNINSFTVLGGTISVQTNVMNQLNNAGKIIFIDPGHGGSDPGAIGYSGIKEKDVNLAISKKVVKKLDGAGEFTIASRTGDTYPTLDDRVEKANAANANIFISIHANSSDNNNVVGSDTFYYNGSASSKRLAQELQARIPKAMETRDRGISEGNWIKVIDKSNMPAVLAETGFVSNSSDASKLNDPYYQDRVAQAIYDAIKAYYK
;
A
#
# COMPACT_ATOMS: atom_id res chain seq x y z
N MET A 1 69.26 -31.35 -34.58
CA MET A 1 69.03 -30.29 -33.59
C MET A 1 67.53 -30.21 -33.40
N ARG A 2 66.98 -30.83 -32.34
CA ARG A 2 65.52 -30.87 -32.07
C ARG A 2 65.23 -29.85 -30.96
N LEU A 3 64.43 -28.82 -31.29
CA LEU A 3 63.92 -27.87 -30.34
C LEU A 3 62.70 -28.49 -29.61
N HIS A 4 62.77 -28.57 -28.27
CA HIS A 4 61.62 -28.93 -27.44
C HIS A 4 60.87 -27.65 -27.07
N VAL A 5 59.65 -27.50 -27.57
CA VAL A 5 58.71 -26.47 -27.12
C VAL A 5 57.99 -26.96 -25.87
N LYS A 6 58.23 -26.39 -24.73
CA LYS A 6 57.49 -26.63 -23.50
C LYS A 6 56.23 -25.75 -23.48
N SER A 7 55.07 -26.38 -23.61
CA SER A 7 53.77 -25.73 -23.43
C SER A 7 53.53 -25.46 -21.93
N ILE A 8 53.44 -24.20 -21.57
CA ILE A 8 53.02 -23.76 -20.25
C ILE A 8 51.50 -23.62 -20.30
N ILE A 9 50.78 -24.51 -19.60
CA ILE A 9 49.33 -24.39 -19.39
C ILE A 9 49.13 -23.46 -18.20
N LEU A 10 48.63 -22.25 -18.48
CA LEU A 10 48.23 -21.24 -17.46
C LEU A 10 46.81 -21.60 -17.00
N ILE A 11 46.69 -22.19 -15.81
CA ILE A 11 45.40 -22.44 -15.19
C ILE A 11 44.92 -21.10 -14.59
N MET A 12 43.96 -20.45 -15.26
CA MET A 12 43.28 -19.28 -14.76
C MET A 12 42.24 -19.72 -13.72
N PHE A 13 42.57 -19.62 -12.44
CA PHE A 13 41.60 -19.73 -11.35
C PHE A 13 40.70 -18.51 -11.38
N GLY A 14 39.51 -18.66 -11.95
CA GLY A 14 38.46 -17.65 -11.87
C GLY A 14 38.00 -17.46 -10.43
N LEU A 15 38.46 -16.40 -9.79
CA LEU A 15 37.88 -15.94 -8.53
C LEU A 15 36.46 -15.43 -8.86
N ILE A 16 35.44 -16.25 -8.59
CA ILE A 16 34.05 -15.79 -8.56
C ILE A 16 33.94 -14.89 -7.34
N LEU A 17 34.13 -13.60 -7.53
CA LEU A 17 33.75 -12.60 -6.55
C LEU A 17 32.23 -12.69 -6.39
N PHE A 18 31.77 -13.28 -5.30
CA PHE A 18 30.41 -13.07 -4.81
C PHE A 18 30.29 -11.55 -4.49
N ILE A 19 29.83 -10.78 -5.46
CA ILE A 19 29.35 -9.43 -5.20
C ILE A 19 28.04 -9.64 -4.44
N PRO A 20 27.95 -9.29 -3.14
CA PRO A 20 26.65 -9.29 -2.49
C PRO A 20 25.75 -8.36 -3.31
N ASN A 21 24.59 -8.84 -3.70
CA ASN A 21 23.58 -8.01 -4.34
C ASN A 21 23.37 -6.79 -3.44
N ALA A 22 24.00 -5.68 -3.77
CA ALA A 22 23.67 -4.40 -3.17
C ALA A 22 22.22 -4.13 -3.60
N PHE A 23 21.27 -4.35 -2.70
CA PHE A 23 19.90 -3.95 -2.91
C PHE A 23 19.94 -2.46 -3.24
N ALA A 24 19.44 -2.09 -4.42
CA ALA A 24 19.29 -0.70 -4.78
C ALA A 24 18.45 -0.06 -3.66
N ALA A 25 19.04 0.92 -2.97
CA ALA A 25 18.34 1.62 -1.90
C ALA A 25 17.03 2.18 -2.45
N ASN A 26 15.93 1.97 -1.75
CA ASN A 26 14.64 2.52 -2.15
C ASN A 26 14.76 4.05 -2.21
N SER A 27 14.16 4.64 -3.23
CA SER A 27 14.05 6.09 -3.34
C SER A 27 12.75 6.55 -2.68
N VAL A 28 12.86 7.29 -1.59
CA VAL A 28 11.71 7.85 -0.88
C VAL A 28 11.85 9.36 -0.80
N GLU A 29 11.04 10.06 -1.58
CA GLU A 29 10.93 11.51 -1.60
C GLU A 29 9.67 11.95 -0.87
N ARG A 30 9.73 13.05 -0.11
CA ARG A 30 8.56 13.66 0.51
C ARG A 30 8.25 15.02 -0.11
N LEU A 31 7.01 15.21 -0.51
CA LEU A 31 6.45 16.52 -0.86
C LEU A 31 5.53 16.96 0.29
N ASP A 32 6.09 17.69 1.23
CA ASP A 32 5.40 18.20 2.43
C ASP A 32 5.14 19.72 2.36
N GLY A 33 4.70 20.28 3.45
CA GLY A 33 4.47 21.71 3.63
C GLY A 33 3.82 22.00 4.97
N ALA A 34 3.92 23.25 5.45
CA ALA A 34 3.33 23.70 6.70
C ALA A 34 1.79 23.62 6.71
N SER A 35 1.16 23.51 5.54
CA SER A 35 -0.28 23.37 5.35
C SER A 35 -0.58 22.63 4.06
N ARG A 36 -1.84 22.16 3.90
CA ARG A 36 -2.34 21.56 2.64
C ARG A 36 -2.17 22.49 1.44
N TYR A 37 -2.19 23.80 1.65
CA TYR A 37 -1.95 24.81 0.60
C TYR A 37 -0.50 24.78 0.16
N GLN A 38 0.44 24.68 1.09
CA GLN A 38 1.87 24.57 0.77
C GLN A 38 2.20 23.22 0.16
N VAL A 39 1.60 22.12 0.61
CA VAL A 39 1.76 20.80 -0.03
C VAL A 39 1.34 20.88 -1.50
N ALA A 40 0.19 21.48 -1.80
CA ALA A 40 -0.28 21.65 -3.18
C ALA A 40 0.69 22.50 -4.03
N VAL A 41 1.31 23.52 -3.43
CA VAL A 41 2.35 24.34 -4.08
C VAL A 41 3.59 23.48 -4.37
N ASN A 42 4.11 22.76 -3.39
CA ASN A 42 5.32 21.95 -3.56
C ASN A 42 5.10 20.79 -4.57
N VAL A 43 3.91 20.19 -4.61
CA VAL A 43 3.51 19.27 -5.67
C VAL A 43 3.50 19.96 -7.04
N SER A 44 2.97 21.18 -7.12
CA SER A 44 3.00 21.97 -8.35
C SER A 44 4.42 22.32 -8.79
N GLU A 45 5.32 22.67 -7.88
CA GLU A 45 6.74 22.95 -8.16
C GLU A 45 7.46 21.73 -8.73
N LYS A 46 7.16 20.54 -8.19
CA LYS A 46 7.70 19.29 -8.69
C LYS A 46 7.27 18.95 -10.12
N GLY A 47 6.07 19.36 -10.52
CA GLY A 47 5.46 18.93 -11.80
C GLY A 47 5.40 19.99 -12.90
N TRP A 48 5.58 21.29 -12.56
CA TRP A 48 5.38 22.41 -13.48
C TRP A 48 6.34 23.57 -13.22
N ASN A 49 7.17 23.89 -14.18
CA ASN A 49 7.96 25.14 -14.16
C ASN A 49 7.11 26.34 -14.57
N SER A 50 6.11 26.13 -15.46
CA SER A 50 5.12 27.09 -15.90
C SER A 50 3.81 26.37 -16.25
N ALA A 51 2.68 27.05 -16.20
CA ALA A 51 1.41 26.51 -16.61
C ALA A 51 0.46 27.65 -17.08
N ASP A 52 -0.05 27.57 -18.32
CA ASP A 52 -1.01 28.56 -18.83
C ASP A 52 -2.33 28.51 -18.05
N THR A 53 -2.71 27.34 -17.53
CA THR A 53 -3.95 27.13 -16.75
C THR A 53 -3.59 26.56 -15.37
N VAL A 54 -4.29 27.03 -14.33
CA VAL A 54 -4.27 26.50 -12.97
C VAL A 54 -5.68 26.15 -12.54
N ILE A 55 -5.85 25.00 -11.89
CA ILE A 55 -7.10 24.68 -11.21
C ILE A 55 -7.01 25.16 -9.76
N VAL A 56 -8.03 25.88 -9.28
CA VAL A 56 -8.14 26.30 -7.88
C VAL A 56 -9.40 25.71 -7.26
N ALA A 57 -9.25 25.12 -6.08
CA ALA A 57 -10.35 24.52 -5.32
C ALA A 57 -10.25 24.81 -3.83
N ASN A 58 -11.36 24.65 -3.10
CA ASN A 58 -11.38 24.77 -1.67
C ASN A 58 -10.61 23.61 -0.99
N GLY A 59 -9.56 23.93 -0.25
CA GLY A 59 -8.77 22.96 0.48
C GLY A 59 -9.46 22.34 1.71
N ASN A 60 -10.58 22.91 2.16
CA ASN A 60 -11.35 22.42 3.31
C ASN A 60 -12.64 21.66 2.90
N ALA A 61 -12.93 21.56 1.58
CA ALA A 61 -14.11 20.89 1.06
C ALA A 61 -13.74 20.05 -0.17
N TYR A 62 -13.65 18.74 -0.01
CA TYR A 62 -13.29 17.82 -1.09
C TYR A 62 -14.39 17.59 -2.14
N ALA A 63 -15.65 17.86 -1.74
CA ALA A 63 -16.81 17.37 -2.45
C ALA A 63 -16.85 17.75 -3.95
N ASP A 64 -16.52 19.00 -4.25
CA ASP A 64 -16.62 19.53 -5.62
C ASP A 64 -15.44 19.12 -6.51
N VAL A 65 -14.29 18.81 -5.90
CA VAL A 65 -13.03 18.66 -6.64
C VAL A 65 -12.66 17.22 -6.92
N LEU A 66 -13.43 16.24 -6.42
CA LEU A 66 -13.18 14.80 -6.63
C LEU A 66 -13.12 14.40 -8.11
N ALA A 67 -13.83 15.11 -8.97
CA ALA A 67 -13.88 14.86 -10.41
C ALA A 67 -12.87 15.69 -11.23
N ALA A 68 -12.08 16.57 -10.60
CA ALA A 68 -11.29 17.59 -11.32
C ALA A 68 -10.02 17.08 -12.00
N SER A 69 -9.45 15.96 -11.55
CA SER A 69 -8.15 15.48 -12.02
C SER A 69 -8.06 15.23 -13.53
N PRO A 70 -9.09 14.66 -14.22
CA PRO A 70 -9.08 14.52 -15.67
C PRO A 70 -9.06 15.86 -16.40
N LEU A 71 -9.79 16.87 -15.90
CA LEU A 71 -9.79 18.21 -16.48
C LEU A 71 -8.43 18.91 -16.26
N ALA A 72 -7.88 18.80 -15.08
CA ALA A 72 -6.56 19.35 -14.75
C ALA A 72 -5.47 18.75 -15.66
N TYR A 73 -5.49 17.44 -15.85
CA TYR A 73 -4.56 16.74 -16.75
C TYR A 73 -4.74 17.18 -18.21
N LEU A 74 -5.99 17.34 -18.67
CA LEU A 74 -6.30 17.81 -20.03
C LEU A 74 -5.67 19.19 -20.33
N HIS A 75 -5.68 20.08 -19.34
CA HIS A 75 -5.08 21.41 -19.44
C HIS A 75 -3.60 21.47 -19.03
N ASN A 76 -2.97 20.33 -18.71
CA ASN A 76 -1.64 20.29 -18.10
C ASN A 76 -1.54 21.25 -16.90
N ALA A 77 -2.57 21.35 -16.09
CA ALA A 77 -2.72 22.30 -14.99
C ALA A 77 -2.47 21.65 -13.63
N PRO A 78 -1.71 22.28 -12.73
CA PRO A 78 -1.67 21.84 -11.33
C PRO A 78 -3.01 22.17 -10.64
N ILE A 79 -3.36 21.38 -9.61
CA ILE A 79 -4.48 21.70 -8.69
C ILE A 79 -3.90 22.39 -7.47
N LEU A 80 -4.21 23.65 -7.28
CA LEU A 80 -3.87 24.44 -6.10
C LEU A 80 -5.08 24.59 -5.19
N LEU A 81 -4.83 24.70 -3.90
CA LEU A 81 -5.88 24.77 -2.89
C LEU A 81 -5.95 26.16 -2.25
N THR A 82 -7.16 26.61 -1.92
CA THR A 82 -7.38 27.88 -1.21
C THR A 82 -8.42 27.71 -0.08
N GLU A 83 -8.60 28.71 0.75
CA GLU A 83 -9.74 28.78 1.66
C GLU A 83 -11.00 29.21 0.90
N ASN A 84 -12.18 29.03 1.50
CA ASN A 84 -13.43 29.41 0.87
C ASN A 84 -13.59 30.93 0.71
N ASN A 85 -13.10 31.69 1.68
CA ASN A 85 -13.28 33.15 1.79
C ASN A 85 -11.97 33.96 1.66
N LYS A 86 -10.84 33.32 1.38
CA LYS A 86 -9.54 33.99 1.27
C LYS A 86 -8.63 33.25 0.30
N LEU A 87 -8.07 33.96 -0.66
CA LEU A 87 -6.98 33.43 -1.48
C LEU A 87 -5.73 33.32 -0.65
N THR A 88 -5.27 32.08 -0.38
CA THR A 88 -4.11 31.87 0.48
C THR A 88 -2.83 32.39 -0.18
N GLY A 89 -1.91 32.91 0.65
CA GLY A 89 -0.62 33.46 0.18
C GLY A 89 0.15 32.49 -0.74
N PRO A 90 0.39 31.21 -0.29
CA PRO A 90 1.10 30.24 -1.11
C PRO A 90 0.44 30.03 -2.49
N THR A 91 -0.87 29.91 -2.53
CA THR A 91 -1.62 29.71 -3.79
C THR A 91 -1.53 30.93 -4.72
N ARG A 92 -1.72 32.12 -4.17
CA ARG A 92 -1.59 33.38 -4.93
C ARG A 92 -0.18 33.51 -5.56
N ASP A 93 0.84 33.26 -4.75
CA ASP A 93 2.21 33.45 -5.18
C ASP A 93 2.60 32.38 -6.22
N ARG A 94 2.08 31.15 -6.06
CA ARG A 94 2.31 30.08 -7.05
C ARG A 94 1.62 30.34 -8.37
N ILE A 95 0.41 30.89 -8.41
CA ILE A 95 -0.27 31.30 -9.64
C ILE A 95 0.59 32.30 -10.43
N LYS A 96 1.20 33.28 -9.75
CA LYS A 96 2.14 34.25 -10.36
C LYS A 96 3.39 33.60 -10.89
N GLN A 97 4.04 32.73 -10.08
CA GLN A 97 5.27 32.02 -10.48
C GLN A 97 5.09 31.14 -11.71
N LEU A 98 3.91 30.52 -11.84
CA LEU A 98 3.58 29.69 -12.99
C LEU A 98 3.36 30.50 -14.29
N GLY A 99 3.19 31.82 -14.20
CA GLY A 99 2.81 32.66 -15.33
C GLY A 99 1.44 32.33 -15.87
N ALA A 100 0.50 31.92 -15.00
CA ALA A 100 -0.82 31.47 -15.41
C ALA A 100 -1.60 32.57 -16.10
N LYS A 101 -2.20 32.24 -17.24
CA LYS A 101 -3.09 33.13 -18.02
C LYS A 101 -4.55 32.91 -17.68
N LYS A 102 -4.87 31.70 -17.23
CA LYS A 102 -6.22 31.26 -16.90
C LYS A 102 -6.26 30.52 -15.57
N VAL A 103 -7.29 30.78 -14.76
CA VAL A 103 -7.63 29.97 -13.60
C VAL A 103 -9.02 29.37 -13.79
N ILE A 104 -9.13 28.07 -13.53
CA ILE A 104 -10.43 27.38 -13.45
C ILE A 104 -10.73 27.12 -11.98
N ILE A 105 -11.75 27.77 -11.44
CA ILE A 105 -12.25 27.57 -10.08
C ILE A 105 -13.24 26.40 -10.09
N ILE A 106 -12.98 25.37 -9.27
CA ILE A 106 -13.91 24.25 -9.08
C ILE A 106 -14.72 24.46 -7.82
N GLY A 107 -16.04 24.47 -7.98
CA GLY A 107 -17.03 24.63 -6.93
C GLY A 107 -17.83 25.93 -7.03
N GLY A 108 -19.00 25.91 -6.38
CA GLY A 108 -19.91 27.06 -6.29
C GLY A 108 -19.41 28.13 -5.29
N ASP A 109 -20.23 29.17 -5.09
CA ASP A 109 -19.90 30.33 -4.24
C ASP A 109 -19.75 29.97 -2.77
N ILE A 110 -20.36 28.88 -2.29
CA ILE A 110 -20.16 28.37 -0.94
C ILE A 110 -18.77 27.74 -0.82
N SER A 111 -18.30 27.11 -1.86
CA SER A 111 -17.00 26.41 -1.89
C SER A 111 -15.85 27.40 -2.02
N VAL A 112 -15.91 28.31 -3.00
CA VAL A 112 -14.94 29.39 -3.22
C VAL A 112 -15.71 30.69 -3.46
N GLN A 113 -15.70 31.60 -2.51
CA GLN A 113 -16.48 32.83 -2.55
C GLN A 113 -16.05 33.80 -3.66
N ARG A 114 -16.95 34.73 -4.01
CA ARG A 114 -16.72 35.70 -5.09
C ARG A 114 -15.56 36.66 -4.82
N ASN A 115 -15.25 36.99 -3.55
CA ASN A 115 -14.09 37.77 -3.22
C ASN A 115 -12.78 37.08 -3.58
N VAL A 116 -12.69 35.76 -3.39
CA VAL A 116 -11.52 34.95 -3.81
C VAL A 116 -11.40 34.93 -5.34
N GLU A 117 -12.51 34.73 -6.05
CA GLU A 117 -12.55 34.84 -7.52
C GLU A 117 -12.10 36.21 -8.00
N HIS A 118 -12.54 37.27 -7.34
CA HIS A 118 -12.12 38.65 -7.66
C HIS A 118 -10.61 38.88 -7.42
N GLU A 119 -10.06 38.31 -6.33
CA GLU A 119 -8.61 38.36 -6.08
C GLU A 119 -7.82 37.61 -7.18
N ILE A 120 -8.29 36.42 -7.60
CA ILE A 120 -7.68 35.65 -8.67
C ILE A 120 -7.74 36.39 -9.99
N ASN A 121 -8.87 37.02 -10.30
CA ASN A 121 -9.08 37.77 -11.55
C ASN A 121 -8.12 38.97 -11.70
N LYS A 122 -7.60 39.50 -10.58
CA LYS A 122 -6.54 40.53 -10.61
C LYS A 122 -5.16 39.96 -10.96
N LEU A 123 -4.97 38.67 -10.91
CA LEU A 123 -3.67 38.01 -11.13
C LEU A 123 -3.54 37.44 -12.56
N VAL A 124 -4.67 37.07 -13.17
CA VAL A 124 -4.69 36.35 -14.46
C VAL A 124 -5.65 37.02 -15.45
N GLY A 125 -5.45 36.76 -16.76
CA GLY A 125 -6.31 37.35 -17.81
C GLY A 125 -7.70 36.75 -17.92
N SER A 126 -7.93 35.56 -17.37
CA SER A 126 -9.21 34.84 -17.50
C SER A 126 -9.47 33.95 -16.28
N VAL A 127 -10.69 34.05 -15.75
CA VAL A 127 -11.18 33.14 -14.70
C VAL A 127 -12.46 32.47 -15.22
N GLU A 128 -12.50 31.14 -15.14
CA GLU A 128 -13.66 30.32 -15.42
C GLU A 128 -14.08 29.60 -14.10
N ARG A 129 -15.38 29.62 -13.81
CA ARG A 129 -15.91 28.84 -12.69
C ARG A 129 -16.73 27.65 -13.20
N ILE A 130 -16.41 26.47 -12.64
CA ILE A 130 -17.17 25.23 -12.83
C ILE A 130 -17.80 24.88 -11.48
N GLY A 131 -19.01 25.41 -11.25
CA GLY A 131 -19.80 25.17 -10.05
C GLY A 131 -21.00 24.27 -10.34
N GLY A 132 -21.88 24.13 -9.35
CA GLY A 132 -23.14 23.38 -9.44
C GLY A 132 -23.86 23.40 -8.10
N ALA A 133 -25.15 23.04 -8.10
CA ALA A 133 -25.96 22.96 -6.87
C ALA A 133 -25.54 21.80 -5.94
N SER A 134 -24.79 20.84 -6.46
CA SER A 134 -24.26 19.70 -5.72
C SER A 134 -22.98 19.20 -6.34
N ARG A 135 -22.22 18.35 -5.58
CA ARG A 135 -21.01 17.66 -6.09
C ARG A 135 -21.27 16.84 -7.36
N TYR A 136 -22.47 16.30 -7.49
CA TYR A 136 -22.90 15.53 -8.67
C TYR A 136 -23.02 16.43 -9.90
N GLN A 137 -23.62 17.62 -9.72
CA GLN A 137 -23.73 18.64 -10.78
C GLN A 137 -22.35 19.20 -11.14
N VAL A 138 -21.47 19.42 -10.17
CA VAL A 138 -20.10 19.86 -10.46
C VAL A 138 -19.36 18.79 -11.26
N ALA A 139 -19.49 17.51 -10.92
CA ALA A 139 -18.89 16.41 -11.67
C ALA A 139 -19.43 16.30 -13.10
N GLU A 140 -20.75 16.49 -13.31
CA GLU A 140 -21.37 16.58 -14.63
C GLU A 140 -20.78 17.74 -15.45
N ASN A 141 -20.72 18.95 -14.86
CA ASN A 141 -20.20 20.13 -15.53
C ASN A 141 -18.71 19.98 -15.91
N ILE A 142 -17.90 19.33 -15.04
CA ILE A 142 -16.51 18.96 -15.35
C ILE A 142 -16.48 17.97 -16.51
N ALA A 143 -17.30 16.92 -16.46
CA ALA A 143 -17.39 15.93 -17.54
C ALA A 143 -17.75 16.60 -18.88
N GLY A 144 -18.64 17.60 -18.86
CA GLY A 144 -18.99 18.41 -20.04
C GLY A 144 -17.78 19.08 -20.71
N LYS A 145 -16.72 19.39 -19.96
CA LYS A 145 -15.49 20.01 -20.48
C LYS A 145 -14.47 19.01 -21.02
N LEU A 146 -14.65 17.71 -20.75
CA LEU A 146 -13.77 16.66 -21.24
C LEU A 146 -14.15 16.23 -22.67
N PRO A 147 -13.22 15.64 -23.44
CA PRO A 147 -13.55 15.00 -24.71
C PRO A 147 -14.64 13.92 -24.53
N ASN A 148 -15.38 13.62 -25.59
CA ASN A 148 -16.32 12.51 -25.53
C ASN A 148 -15.60 11.18 -25.32
N GLN A 149 -16.12 10.41 -24.40
CA GLN A 149 -15.59 9.12 -23.98
C GLN A 149 -16.75 8.15 -23.75
N SER A 150 -16.66 6.96 -24.34
CA SER A 150 -17.65 5.91 -24.11
C SER A 150 -17.52 5.25 -22.72
N LYS A 151 -16.48 5.61 -21.96
CA LYS A 151 -16.19 5.08 -20.64
C LYS A 151 -16.28 6.17 -19.57
N ALA A 152 -16.83 5.83 -18.40
CA ALA A 152 -16.84 6.70 -17.22
C ALA A 152 -16.36 5.93 -15.98
N VAL A 153 -15.74 6.65 -15.03
CA VAL A 153 -15.52 6.15 -13.66
C VAL A 153 -16.73 6.57 -12.83
N ILE A 154 -17.24 5.62 -12.04
CA ILE A 154 -18.31 5.84 -11.07
C ILE A 154 -17.75 5.61 -9.67
N ALA A 155 -17.88 6.62 -8.80
CA ALA A 155 -17.43 6.55 -7.42
C ALA A 155 -18.44 7.20 -6.47
N ASN A 156 -18.48 6.78 -5.22
CA ASN A 156 -19.34 7.40 -4.23
C ASN A 156 -18.84 8.83 -3.90
N GLY A 157 -19.69 9.82 -4.09
CA GLY A 157 -19.37 11.22 -3.84
C GLY A 157 -19.18 11.59 -2.37
N THR A 158 -19.53 10.70 -1.43
CA THR A 158 -19.30 10.88 0.00
C THR A 158 -18.07 10.11 0.51
N ALA A 159 -17.49 9.21 -0.31
CA ALA A 159 -16.31 8.42 -0.01
C ALA A 159 -15.12 8.87 -0.90
N TYR A 160 -14.44 9.94 -0.49
CA TYR A 160 -13.40 10.59 -1.32
C TYR A 160 -12.24 9.67 -1.71
N ALA A 161 -11.91 8.67 -0.89
CA ALA A 161 -10.75 7.83 -1.10
C ALA A 161 -10.82 7.03 -2.41
N ASP A 162 -12.00 6.52 -2.75
CA ASP A 162 -12.22 5.73 -3.98
C ASP A 162 -11.96 6.58 -5.23
N SER A 163 -12.51 7.80 -5.26
CA SER A 163 -12.29 8.75 -6.38
C SER A 163 -10.81 9.14 -6.51
N LEU A 164 -10.12 9.37 -5.38
CA LEU A 164 -8.71 9.79 -5.39
C LEU A 164 -7.76 8.65 -5.77
N ALA A 165 -8.09 7.40 -5.40
CA ALA A 165 -7.30 6.23 -5.78
C ALA A 165 -7.25 6.03 -7.30
N ILE A 166 -8.39 6.23 -7.99
CA ILE A 166 -8.49 6.08 -9.45
C ILE A 166 -8.12 7.35 -10.23
N ALA A 167 -7.99 8.50 -9.54
CA ALA A 167 -7.87 9.81 -10.17
C ALA A 167 -6.70 9.91 -11.16
N SER A 168 -5.54 9.34 -10.83
CA SER A 168 -4.37 9.36 -11.72
C SER A 168 -4.61 8.57 -13.01
N TYR A 169 -5.27 7.41 -12.92
CA TYR A 169 -5.65 6.62 -14.09
C TYR A 169 -6.72 7.32 -14.94
N ALA A 170 -7.78 7.81 -14.30
CA ALA A 170 -8.86 8.53 -14.98
C ALA A 170 -8.34 9.79 -15.68
N ALA A 171 -7.46 10.55 -15.00
CA ALA A 171 -6.84 11.75 -15.54
C ALA A 171 -6.01 11.47 -16.80
N ARG A 172 -5.08 10.50 -16.70
CA ARG A 172 -4.20 10.12 -17.81
C ARG A 172 -4.99 9.67 -19.05
N ASN A 173 -6.11 8.98 -18.85
CA ASN A 173 -6.95 8.48 -19.92
C ASN A 173 -8.09 9.45 -20.30
N LYS A 174 -8.17 10.63 -19.65
CA LYS A 174 -9.22 11.64 -19.85
C LYS A 174 -10.63 11.10 -19.64
N ILE A 175 -10.78 10.07 -18.78
CA ILE A 175 -12.05 9.44 -18.44
C ILE A 175 -12.75 10.30 -17.39
N PRO A 176 -14.00 10.72 -17.58
CA PRO A 176 -14.74 11.48 -16.59
C PRO A 176 -14.96 10.65 -15.32
N ILE A 177 -14.79 11.29 -14.16
CA ILE A 177 -15.17 10.74 -12.86
C ILE A 177 -16.54 11.30 -12.53
N LEU A 178 -17.55 10.43 -12.49
CA LEU A 178 -18.91 10.75 -12.12
C LEU A 178 -19.22 10.23 -10.73
N LEU A 179 -20.02 10.96 -10.00
CA LEU A 179 -20.27 10.67 -8.58
C LEU A 179 -21.67 10.10 -8.38
N THR A 180 -21.81 9.16 -7.45
CA THR A 180 -23.07 8.57 -7.05
C THR A 180 -23.22 8.62 -5.52
N THR A 181 -24.41 8.32 -5.00
CA THR A 181 -24.57 7.91 -3.60
C THR A 181 -24.31 6.40 -3.47
N SER A 182 -24.36 5.86 -2.26
CA SER A 182 -24.25 4.40 -2.10
C SER A 182 -25.41 3.66 -2.80
N GLY A 183 -26.65 4.13 -2.62
CA GLY A 183 -27.87 3.45 -3.05
C GLY A 183 -28.63 4.05 -4.24
N ALA A 184 -28.12 5.15 -4.85
CA ALA A 184 -28.82 5.80 -5.96
C ALA A 184 -27.87 6.50 -6.94
N ILE A 185 -28.25 6.56 -8.21
CA ILE A 185 -27.57 7.34 -9.24
C ILE A 185 -28.26 8.71 -9.34
N PRO A 186 -27.62 9.82 -8.92
CA PRO A 186 -28.20 11.15 -9.03
C PRO A 186 -28.47 11.55 -10.49
N GLN A 187 -29.51 12.37 -10.72
CA GLN A 187 -29.86 12.80 -12.05
C GLN A 187 -28.70 13.45 -12.84
N PRO A 188 -27.87 14.34 -12.25
CA PRO A 188 -26.70 14.87 -12.97
C PRO A 188 -25.74 13.79 -13.48
N THR A 189 -25.58 12.69 -12.74
CA THR A 189 -24.74 11.56 -13.17
C THR A 189 -25.33 10.81 -14.35
N LEU A 190 -26.68 10.61 -14.37
CA LEU A 190 -27.40 10.02 -15.51
C LEU A 190 -27.27 10.91 -16.74
N ASP A 191 -27.44 12.21 -16.58
CA ASP A 191 -27.35 13.18 -17.66
C ASP A 191 -25.93 13.26 -18.23
N ALA A 192 -24.91 13.27 -17.37
CA ALA A 192 -23.49 13.20 -17.78
C ALA A 192 -23.20 11.94 -18.61
N MET A 193 -23.63 10.76 -18.14
CA MET A 193 -23.45 9.50 -18.89
C MET A 193 -24.16 9.55 -20.27
N ARG A 194 -25.39 10.06 -20.33
CA ARG A 194 -26.14 10.22 -21.57
C ARG A 194 -25.44 11.17 -22.55
N ASN A 195 -25.07 12.36 -22.06
CA ASN A 195 -24.43 13.41 -22.85
C ASN A 195 -23.06 13.00 -23.40
N LYS A 196 -22.34 12.09 -22.68
CA LYS A 196 -21.04 11.52 -23.09
C LYS A 196 -21.19 10.27 -23.96
N GLY A 197 -22.37 9.70 -24.11
CA GLY A 197 -22.55 8.42 -24.80
C GLY A 197 -21.86 7.26 -24.07
N THR A 198 -21.92 7.27 -22.72
CA THR A 198 -21.24 6.26 -21.89
C THR A 198 -21.85 4.89 -22.14
N SER A 199 -21.03 3.94 -22.60
CA SER A 199 -21.41 2.55 -22.85
C SER A 199 -20.73 1.55 -21.90
N SER A 200 -19.73 1.99 -21.11
CA SER A 200 -19.08 1.16 -20.09
C SER A 200 -18.65 1.99 -18.89
N THR A 201 -18.65 1.36 -17.71
CA THR A 201 -18.29 2.04 -16.46
C THR A 201 -17.29 1.26 -15.63
N ILE A 202 -16.40 1.99 -14.97
CA ILE A 202 -15.50 1.48 -13.93
C ILE A 202 -16.08 1.93 -12.60
N VAL A 203 -16.64 0.99 -11.84
CA VAL A 203 -17.18 1.26 -10.50
C VAL A 203 -16.09 1.07 -9.46
N VAL A 204 -15.75 2.14 -8.74
CA VAL A 204 -14.68 2.13 -7.75
C VAL A 204 -15.25 2.11 -6.34
N GLY A 205 -14.77 1.17 -5.53
CA GLY A 205 -15.25 0.92 -4.18
C GLY A 205 -16.02 -0.39 -4.04
N GLY A 206 -16.08 -0.88 -2.80
CA GLY A 206 -16.85 -2.07 -2.43
C GLY A 206 -18.37 -1.82 -2.45
N GLU A 207 -19.17 -2.85 -2.11
CA GLU A 207 -20.62 -2.77 -2.11
C GLU A 207 -21.19 -1.79 -1.08
N ILE A 208 -20.46 -1.54 0.02
CA ILE A 208 -20.82 -0.50 1.00
C ILE A 208 -20.71 0.90 0.37
N SER A 209 -19.74 1.10 -0.53
CA SER A 209 -19.51 2.38 -1.20
C SER A 209 -20.48 2.60 -2.34
N VAL A 210 -20.67 1.59 -3.22
CA VAL A 210 -21.61 1.60 -4.34
C VAL A 210 -22.38 0.28 -4.32
N GLU A 211 -23.62 0.32 -3.86
CA GLU A 211 -24.45 -0.85 -3.70
C GLU A 211 -24.72 -1.61 -5.01
N LYS A 212 -25.08 -2.88 -4.89
CA LYS A 212 -25.44 -3.71 -6.05
C LYS A 212 -26.59 -3.11 -6.87
N SER A 213 -27.57 -2.49 -6.23
CA SER A 213 -28.70 -1.81 -6.86
C SER A 213 -28.28 -0.69 -7.80
N VAL A 214 -27.21 0.07 -7.46
CA VAL A 214 -26.61 1.08 -8.32
C VAL A 214 -25.77 0.44 -9.43
N TYR A 215 -24.97 -0.55 -9.08
CA TYR A 215 -24.09 -1.26 -10.01
C TYR A 215 -24.86 -1.87 -11.18
N ASP A 216 -25.98 -2.54 -10.90
CA ASP A 216 -26.78 -3.23 -11.91
C ASP A 216 -27.48 -2.29 -12.91
N GLN A 217 -27.61 -1.00 -12.58
CA GLN A 217 -28.20 0.03 -13.46
C GLN A 217 -27.16 0.70 -14.38
N LEU A 218 -25.88 0.46 -14.17
CA LEU A 218 -24.82 1.12 -14.93
C LEU A 218 -24.51 0.38 -16.24
N PRO A 219 -24.14 1.09 -17.33
CA PRO A 219 -23.78 0.45 -18.58
C PRO A 219 -22.47 -0.33 -18.47
N SER A 220 -22.53 -1.62 -18.79
CA SER A 220 -21.39 -2.57 -18.78
C SER A 220 -20.40 -2.33 -17.62
N PRO A 221 -20.84 -2.46 -16.36
CA PRO A 221 -20.03 -2.09 -15.21
C PRO A 221 -18.93 -3.11 -14.92
N THR A 222 -17.76 -2.60 -14.55
CA THR A 222 -16.65 -3.42 -14.01
C THR A 222 -16.26 -2.83 -12.67
N ARG A 223 -16.38 -3.63 -11.59
CA ARG A 223 -16.02 -3.17 -10.24
C ARG A 223 -14.53 -3.34 -9.96
N ILE A 224 -13.94 -2.33 -9.32
CA ILE A 224 -12.69 -2.41 -8.60
C ILE A 224 -12.99 -2.05 -7.16
N GLY A 225 -13.25 -3.07 -6.37
CA GLY A 225 -13.62 -2.96 -4.97
C GLY A 225 -12.47 -3.36 -4.04
N GLY A 226 -12.80 -3.46 -2.77
CA GLY A 226 -11.94 -3.91 -1.68
C GLY A 226 -12.66 -3.68 -0.34
N ALA A 227 -12.26 -4.39 0.71
CA ALA A 227 -12.82 -4.24 2.05
C ALA A 227 -12.41 -2.92 2.73
N SER A 228 -11.42 -2.22 2.17
CA SER A 228 -10.92 -0.95 2.67
C SER A 228 -10.42 -0.06 1.53
N ARG A 229 -10.28 1.24 1.81
CA ARG A 229 -9.66 2.22 0.87
C ARG A 229 -8.24 1.83 0.46
N PHE A 230 -7.51 1.18 1.33
CA PHE A 230 -6.16 0.68 1.06
C PHE A 230 -6.19 -0.45 0.03
N GLU A 231 -7.12 -1.38 0.18
CA GLU A 231 -7.30 -2.48 -0.76
C GLU A 231 -7.83 -2.00 -2.11
N VAL A 232 -8.78 -1.05 -2.13
CA VAL A 232 -9.25 -0.42 -3.39
C VAL A 232 -8.08 0.20 -4.14
N ALA A 233 -7.25 1.01 -3.47
CA ALA A 233 -6.07 1.62 -4.10
C ALA A 233 -5.05 0.58 -4.59
N SER A 234 -4.82 -0.49 -3.81
CA SER A 234 -3.96 -1.61 -4.20
C SER A 234 -4.47 -2.35 -5.42
N ASN A 235 -5.77 -2.64 -5.48
CA ASN A 235 -6.40 -3.31 -6.62
C ASN A 235 -6.38 -2.44 -7.89
N ILE A 236 -6.49 -1.11 -7.77
CA ILE A 236 -6.30 -0.17 -8.88
C ILE A 236 -4.86 -0.22 -9.38
N ALA A 237 -3.88 -0.18 -8.47
CA ALA A 237 -2.46 -0.28 -8.82
C ALA A 237 -2.14 -1.62 -9.49
N ASP A 238 -2.72 -2.71 -8.99
CA ASP A 238 -2.55 -4.02 -9.58
C ASP A 238 -3.10 -4.09 -11.00
N LYS A 239 -4.32 -3.62 -11.20
CA LYS A 239 -5.02 -3.72 -12.49
C LYS A 239 -4.47 -2.79 -13.57
N TYR A 240 -4.12 -1.56 -13.23
CA TYR A 240 -3.81 -0.51 -14.21
C TYR A 240 -2.35 -0.08 -14.25
N TYR A 241 -1.53 -0.50 -13.28
CA TYR A 241 -0.12 -0.12 -13.16
C TYR A 241 0.78 -1.34 -12.94
N SER A 242 0.49 -2.42 -13.67
CA SER A 242 1.17 -3.72 -13.47
C SER A 242 2.69 -3.67 -13.60
N SER A 243 3.23 -2.78 -14.44
CA SER A 243 4.68 -2.62 -14.67
C SER A 243 5.33 -1.49 -13.85
N SER A 244 4.55 -0.69 -13.11
CA SER A 244 5.12 0.45 -12.39
C SER A 244 5.96 -0.03 -11.19
N LYS A 245 7.19 0.47 -11.11
CA LYS A 245 8.09 0.31 -9.96
C LYS A 245 8.08 1.52 -9.03
N GLU A 246 7.20 2.46 -9.28
CA GLU A 246 7.09 3.73 -8.60
C GLU A 246 5.66 4.00 -8.18
N SER A 247 5.45 4.67 -7.06
CA SER A 247 4.12 5.06 -6.59
C SER A 247 4.12 6.38 -5.82
N PHE A 248 2.96 7.01 -5.80
CA PHE A 248 2.65 8.05 -4.83
C PHE A 248 2.04 7.41 -3.59
N ILE A 249 2.41 7.92 -2.41
CA ILE A 249 1.87 7.50 -1.12
C ILE A 249 1.22 8.71 -0.45
N SER A 250 -0.03 8.58 -0.03
CA SER A 250 -0.74 9.61 0.72
C SER A 250 -1.53 9.00 1.87
N ASN A 251 -1.82 9.80 2.89
CA ASN A 251 -2.70 9.36 3.96
C ASN A 251 -4.12 9.15 3.43
N GLY A 252 -4.65 7.93 3.55
CA GLY A 252 -5.98 7.56 3.07
C GLY A 252 -7.13 8.24 3.85
N TYR A 253 -6.84 8.86 4.99
CA TYR A 253 -7.79 9.63 5.82
C TYR A 253 -7.66 11.16 5.65
N ALA A 254 -6.75 11.61 4.74
CA ALA A 254 -6.54 13.04 4.43
C ALA A 254 -6.58 13.23 2.91
N TYR A 255 -7.65 13.84 2.42
CA TYR A 255 -7.90 13.96 0.98
C TYR A 255 -7.04 15.01 0.26
N ALA A 256 -6.64 16.08 0.94
CA ALA A 256 -6.07 17.27 0.30
C ALA A 256 -4.74 16.99 -0.42
N ASP A 257 -3.88 16.17 0.21
CA ASP A 257 -2.56 15.83 -0.32
C ASP A 257 -2.70 14.91 -1.54
N ALA A 258 -3.53 13.85 -1.45
CA ALA A 258 -3.83 12.97 -2.58
C ALA A 258 -4.45 13.72 -3.76
N LEU A 259 -5.33 14.67 -3.48
CA LEU A 259 -6.00 15.47 -4.49
C LEU A 259 -5.01 16.30 -5.30
N SER A 260 -4.18 17.10 -4.63
CA SER A 260 -3.17 17.93 -5.29
C SER A 260 -2.13 17.08 -6.04
N GLY A 261 -1.79 15.90 -5.51
CA GLY A 261 -0.84 14.96 -6.11
C GLY A 261 -1.39 14.16 -7.29
N SER A 262 -2.71 14.06 -7.47
CA SER A 262 -3.33 13.17 -8.45
C SER A 262 -2.92 13.44 -9.90
N VAL A 263 -2.78 14.71 -10.28
CA VAL A 263 -2.39 15.12 -11.64
C VAL A 263 -0.89 14.86 -11.86
N LEU A 264 -0.05 15.08 -10.86
CA LEU A 264 1.37 14.76 -10.94
C LEU A 264 1.57 13.25 -11.09
N ALA A 265 0.83 12.45 -10.33
CA ALA A 265 0.82 10.99 -10.44
C ALA A 265 0.37 10.54 -11.86
N ALA A 266 -0.63 11.19 -12.43
CA ALA A 266 -1.08 10.93 -13.81
C ALA A 266 0.01 11.28 -14.84
N LYS A 267 0.70 12.43 -14.70
CA LYS A 267 1.82 12.83 -15.58
C LYS A 267 2.95 11.83 -15.56
N GLN A 268 3.24 11.27 -14.38
CA GLN A 268 4.33 10.32 -14.20
C GLN A 268 3.91 8.86 -14.43
N ASN A 269 2.64 8.61 -14.73
CA ASN A 269 2.06 7.27 -14.89
C ASN A 269 2.28 6.37 -13.67
N ARG A 270 2.04 6.90 -12.48
CA ARG A 270 2.21 6.21 -11.20
C ARG A 270 0.89 6.04 -10.47
N PRO A 271 0.66 4.92 -9.77
CA PRO A 271 -0.52 4.75 -8.92
C PRO A 271 -0.45 5.66 -7.69
N MET A 272 -1.63 5.99 -7.16
CA MET A 272 -1.80 6.56 -5.83
C MET A 272 -2.13 5.43 -4.85
N LEU A 273 -1.23 5.13 -3.93
CA LEU A 273 -1.45 4.20 -2.83
C LEU A 273 -1.72 4.96 -1.54
N PHE A 274 -2.45 4.32 -0.63
CA PHE A 274 -2.78 4.94 0.65
C PHE A 274 -2.08 4.28 1.82
N THR A 275 -1.76 5.10 2.82
CA THR A 275 -1.26 4.69 4.14
C THR A 275 -2.17 5.24 5.23
N ASP A 276 -2.10 4.69 6.45
CA ASP A 276 -2.51 5.47 7.62
C ASP A 276 -1.39 6.41 8.06
N ALA A 277 -1.62 7.17 9.15
CA ALA A 277 -0.61 8.14 9.59
C ALA A 277 0.65 7.47 10.15
N LYS A 278 0.57 6.27 10.71
CA LYS A 278 1.62 5.65 11.54
C LYS A 278 2.32 4.48 10.90
N THR A 279 1.61 3.69 10.10
CA THR A 279 2.12 2.44 9.50
C THR A 279 1.52 2.21 8.12
N LEU A 280 2.23 1.47 7.28
CA LEU A 280 1.69 0.99 6.01
C LEU A 280 0.67 -0.14 6.28
N PRO A 281 -0.57 0.01 5.80
CA PRO A 281 -1.56 -1.07 5.87
C PRO A 281 -1.10 -2.29 5.10
N GLU A 282 -1.55 -3.48 5.53
CA GLU A 282 -1.18 -4.76 4.93
C GLU A 282 -1.35 -4.78 3.41
N LYS A 283 -2.52 -4.39 2.91
CA LYS A 283 -2.79 -4.40 1.47
C LYS A 283 -1.88 -3.47 0.67
N THR A 284 -1.47 -2.36 1.27
CA THR A 284 -0.47 -1.46 0.68
C THR A 284 0.91 -2.11 0.66
N LYS A 285 1.32 -2.78 1.74
CA LYS A 285 2.57 -3.55 1.79
C LYS A 285 2.57 -4.71 0.78
N ASP A 286 1.47 -5.44 0.69
CA ASP A 286 1.31 -6.54 -0.27
C ASP A 286 1.56 -6.07 -1.71
N VAL A 287 0.89 -5.01 -2.17
CA VAL A 287 1.06 -4.53 -3.54
C VAL A 287 2.46 -3.96 -3.79
N ILE A 288 3.06 -3.29 -2.79
CA ILE A 288 4.45 -2.80 -2.88
C ILE A 288 5.40 -3.97 -3.07
N GLY A 289 5.33 -5.00 -2.23
CA GLY A 289 6.20 -6.17 -2.31
C GLY A 289 5.97 -6.99 -3.57
N LEU A 290 4.72 -7.38 -3.86
CA LEU A 290 4.39 -8.22 -5.02
C LEU A 290 4.74 -7.58 -6.38
N LYS A 291 4.68 -6.24 -6.46
CA LYS A 291 5.09 -5.50 -7.66
C LYS A 291 6.54 -5.04 -7.64
N ASN A 292 7.25 -5.26 -6.53
CA ASN A 292 8.61 -4.74 -6.32
C ASN A 292 8.69 -3.23 -6.57
N ILE A 293 7.77 -2.46 -5.97
CA ILE A 293 7.78 -1.01 -6.02
C ILE A 293 8.90 -0.53 -5.09
N ASN A 294 9.81 0.28 -5.60
CA ASN A 294 11.03 0.71 -4.91
C ASN A 294 11.28 2.23 -4.97
N SER A 295 10.40 2.98 -5.59
CA SER A 295 10.47 4.44 -5.64
C SER A 295 9.13 5.04 -5.19
N PHE A 296 9.19 5.94 -4.22
CA PHE A 296 8.02 6.48 -3.54
C PHE A 296 8.07 7.99 -3.48
N THR A 297 6.97 8.64 -3.89
CA THR A 297 6.72 10.06 -3.63
C THR A 297 5.63 10.17 -2.57
N VAL A 298 6.01 10.54 -1.36
CA VAL A 298 5.12 10.67 -0.21
C VAL A 298 4.54 12.08 -0.16
N LEU A 299 3.22 12.18 -0.13
CA LEU A 299 2.49 13.45 -0.09
C LEU A 299 2.05 13.76 1.34
N GLY A 300 2.36 14.97 1.79
CA GLY A 300 1.98 15.47 3.10
C GLY A 300 3.08 15.43 4.15
N GLY A 301 2.91 16.26 5.18
CA GLY A 301 3.86 16.42 6.29
C GLY A 301 3.81 15.28 7.31
N THR A 302 4.61 15.41 8.37
CA THR A 302 4.79 14.38 9.41
C THR A 302 3.54 14.10 10.25
N ILE A 303 2.56 15.01 10.26
CA ILE A 303 1.25 14.77 10.88
C ILE A 303 0.42 13.83 10.01
N SER A 304 0.47 14.01 8.69
CA SER A 304 -0.28 13.22 7.71
C SER A 304 0.35 11.84 7.51
N VAL A 305 1.67 11.78 7.34
CA VAL A 305 2.46 10.55 7.14
C VAL A 305 3.67 10.61 8.05
N GLN A 306 3.67 9.86 9.15
CA GLN A 306 4.72 9.89 10.16
C GLN A 306 6.03 9.26 9.67
N THR A 307 7.12 9.55 10.40
CA THR A 307 8.47 9.04 10.09
C THR A 307 8.53 7.52 10.01
N ASN A 308 7.73 6.82 10.81
CA ASN A 308 7.68 5.35 10.79
C ASN A 308 7.26 4.79 9.41
N VAL A 309 6.28 5.42 8.74
CA VAL A 309 5.90 5.05 7.37
C VAL A 309 7.07 5.26 6.39
N MET A 310 7.81 6.37 6.54
CA MET A 310 9.01 6.62 5.72
C MET A 310 10.07 5.53 5.93
N ASN A 311 10.27 5.10 7.17
CA ASN A 311 11.20 4.01 7.50
C ASN A 311 10.75 2.70 6.84
N GLN A 312 9.47 2.35 6.91
CA GLN A 312 8.92 1.17 6.23
C GLN A 312 9.14 1.25 4.71
N LEU A 313 8.90 2.39 4.07
CA LEU A 313 9.13 2.56 2.64
C LEU A 313 10.62 2.44 2.27
N ASN A 314 11.51 3.01 3.09
CA ASN A 314 12.96 2.85 2.92
C ASN A 314 13.39 1.37 3.05
N ASN A 315 12.69 0.60 3.88
CA ASN A 315 12.94 -0.82 4.11
C ASN A 315 12.13 -1.75 3.17
N ALA A 316 11.35 -1.22 2.21
CA ALA A 316 10.53 -2.04 1.33
C ALA A 316 11.32 -3.01 0.42
N GLY A 317 12.64 -2.83 0.28
CA GLY A 317 13.55 -3.79 -0.35
C GLY A 317 14.07 -4.88 0.60
N LYS A 318 13.74 -4.84 1.91
CA LYS A 318 14.15 -5.79 2.93
C LYS A 318 12.93 -6.40 3.60
N ILE A 319 12.29 -7.34 2.90
CA ILE A 319 11.00 -7.89 3.29
C ILE A 319 11.17 -9.04 4.28
N ILE A 320 10.55 -8.90 5.45
CA ILE A 320 10.43 -9.94 6.47
C ILE A 320 9.07 -10.62 6.27
N PHE A 321 9.07 -11.88 5.83
CA PHE A 321 7.83 -12.63 5.61
C PHE A 321 7.49 -13.44 6.85
N ILE A 322 6.30 -13.21 7.41
CA ILE A 322 5.77 -13.92 8.57
C ILE A 322 4.62 -14.81 8.12
N ASP A 323 4.73 -16.10 8.42
CA ASP A 323 3.74 -17.09 8.04
C ASP A 323 3.06 -17.69 9.29
N PRO A 324 1.85 -17.23 9.66
CA PRO A 324 1.05 -17.91 10.67
C PRO A 324 0.58 -19.27 10.12
N GLY A 325 1.10 -20.38 10.66
CA GLY A 325 0.71 -21.72 10.22
C GLY A 325 -0.81 -21.96 10.32
N HIS A 326 -1.33 -22.88 9.49
CA HIS A 326 -2.75 -23.25 9.43
C HIS A 326 -3.70 -22.06 9.15
N GLY A 327 -4.99 -22.19 9.47
CA GLY A 327 -5.98 -21.12 9.33
C GLY A 327 -7.28 -21.56 8.64
N GLY A 328 -8.36 -20.81 8.80
CA GLY A 328 -9.67 -21.08 8.21
C GLY A 328 -10.18 -22.47 8.52
N SER A 329 -10.34 -23.30 7.48
CA SER A 329 -10.80 -24.70 7.59
C SER A 329 -9.76 -25.64 8.18
N ASP A 330 -8.48 -25.28 8.22
CA ASP A 330 -7.41 -26.05 8.82
C ASP A 330 -7.11 -25.56 10.24
N PRO A 331 -7.57 -26.25 11.29
CA PRO A 331 -7.34 -25.83 12.68
C PRO A 331 -5.88 -26.05 13.13
N GLY A 332 -5.07 -26.81 12.40
CA GLY A 332 -3.85 -27.42 12.92
C GLY A 332 -4.15 -28.43 14.02
N ALA A 333 -3.22 -28.64 14.93
CA ALA A 333 -3.44 -29.47 16.10
C ALA A 333 -4.50 -28.86 17.04
N ILE A 334 -5.39 -29.73 17.57
CA ILE A 334 -6.34 -29.37 18.64
C ILE A 334 -5.78 -29.96 19.95
N GLY A 335 -5.28 -29.09 20.81
CA GLY A 335 -4.54 -29.47 21.99
C GLY A 335 -5.38 -29.47 23.29
N TYR A 336 -4.69 -29.33 24.40
CA TYR A 336 -5.27 -29.31 25.75
C TYR A 336 -6.35 -28.23 25.87
N SER A 337 -7.50 -28.60 26.45
CA SER A 337 -8.67 -27.72 26.62
C SER A 337 -9.26 -27.16 25.30
N GLY A 338 -8.99 -27.82 24.16
CA GLY A 338 -9.54 -27.40 22.86
C GLY A 338 -8.84 -26.23 22.21
N ILE A 339 -7.64 -25.86 22.67
CA ILE A 339 -6.83 -24.83 22.02
C ILE A 339 -6.50 -25.27 20.59
N LYS A 340 -6.71 -24.36 19.62
CA LYS A 340 -6.40 -24.62 18.21
C LYS A 340 -5.09 -23.97 17.85
N GLU A 341 -4.21 -24.73 17.23
CA GLU A 341 -2.90 -24.25 16.79
C GLU A 341 -2.99 -23.01 15.90
N LYS A 342 -3.93 -22.98 14.93
CA LYS A 342 -4.13 -21.84 14.03
C LYS A 342 -4.36 -20.50 14.74
N ASP A 343 -5.04 -20.53 15.91
CA ASP A 343 -5.39 -19.33 16.67
C ASP A 343 -4.17 -18.81 17.43
N VAL A 344 -3.37 -19.70 18.01
CA VAL A 344 -2.09 -19.40 18.68
C VAL A 344 -1.13 -18.80 17.67
N ASN A 345 -0.94 -19.47 16.53
CA ASN A 345 -0.02 -19.02 15.47
C ASN A 345 -0.38 -17.62 14.96
N LEU A 346 -1.68 -17.35 14.74
CA LEU A 346 -2.16 -16.03 14.33
C LEU A 346 -1.93 -14.97 15.42
N ALA A 347 -2.20 -15.30 16.68
CA ALA A 347 -2.04 -14.36 17.79
C ALA A 347 -0.59 -13.94 17.98
N ILE A 348 0.35 -14.89 17.98
CA ILE A 348 1.78 -14.60 18.09
C ILE A 348 2.26 -13.80 16.86
N SER A 349 1.91 -14.25 15.65
CA SER A 349 2.31 -13.60 14.40
C SER A 349 1.86 -12.14 14.32
N LYS A 350 0.62 -11.83 14.71
CA LYS A 350 0.11 -10.45 14.78
C LYS A 350 0.97 -9.56 15.70
N LYS A 351 1.39 -10.10 16.84
CA LYS A 351 2.25 -9.39 17.79
C LYS A 351 3.66 -9.17 17.21
N VAL A 352 4.22 -10.17 16.50
CA VAL A 352 5.51 -10.06 15.79
C VAL A 352 5.44 -8.95 14.74
N VAL A 353 4.45 -9.00 13.85
CA VAL A 353 4.25 -7.99 12.80
C VAL A 353 4.09 -6.60 13.42
N LYS A 354 3.29 -6.46 14.48
CA LYS A 354 3.10 -5.18 15.18
C LYS A 354 4.43 -4.61 15.72
N LYS A 355 5.29 -5.45 16.30
CA LYS A 355 6.60 -5.02 16.82
C LYS A 355 7.55 -4.61 15.69
N LEU A 356 7.63 -5.39 14.62
CA LEU A 356 8.44 -5.09 13.44
C LEU A 356 7.98 -3.82 12.73
N ASP A 357 6.68 -3.71 12.46
CA ASP A 357 6.07 -2.52 11.85
C ASP A 357 6.30 -1.27 12.70
N GLY A 358 6.17 -1.40 14.03
CA GLY A 358 6.45 -0.31 14.97
C GLY A 358 7.92 0.15 14.99
N ALA A 359 8.84 -0.72 14.59
CA ALA A 359 10.26 -0.42 14.43
C ALA A 359 10.62 0.07 13.02
N GLY A 360 9.64 0.27 12.14
CA GLY A 360 9.84 0.72 10.75
C GLY A 360 10.36 -0.37 9.80
N GLU A 361 10.28 -1.65 10.19
CA GLU A 361 10.62 -2.76 9.30
C GLU A 361 9.46 -2.99 8.29
N PHE A 362 9.79 -3.57 7.15
CA PHE A 362 8.79 -3.89 6.13
C PHE A 362 8.40 -5.36 6.22
N THR A 363 7.17 -5.63 6.63
CA THR A 363 6.66 -6.99 6.82
C THR A 363 5.57 -7.33 5.81
N ILE A 364 5.53 -8.59 5.38
CA ILE A 364 4.41 -9.19 4.66
C ILE A 364 4.01 -10.46 5.43
N ALA A 365 2.71 -10.71 5.58
CA ALA A 365 2.22 -11.92 6.20
C ALA A 365 1.46 -12.80 5.19
N SER A 366 1.52 -14.12 5.35
CA SER A 366 0.74 -15.04 4.52
C SER A 366 -0.76 -14.85 4.76
N ARG A 367 -1.15 -14.62 6.02
CA ARG A 367 -2.51 -14.26 6.46
C ARG A 367 -2.47 -13.33 7.67
N THR A 368 -3.51 -12.53 7.83
CA THR A 368 -3.69 -11.63 8.98
C THR A 368 -5.05 -11.84 9.66
N GLY A 369 -5.85 -12.74 9.10
CA GLY A 369 -7.15 -13.20 9.61
C GLY A 369 -7.21 -14.71 9.68
N ASP A 370 -8.39 -15.24 10.06
CA ASP A 370 -8.68 -16.67 10.06
C ASP A 370 -9.06 -17.13 8.63
N THR A 371 -8.08 -17.07 7.72
CA THR A 371 -8.17 -17.58 6.35
C THR A 371 -7.21 -18.74 6.16
N TYR A 372 -7.43 -19.57 5.13
CA TYR A 372 -6.60 -20.72 4.79
C TYR A 372 -5.85 -20.49 3.47
N PRO A 373 -4.68 -19.86 3.46
CA PRO A 373 -3.77 -19.97 2.33
C PRO A 373 -3.16 -21.39 2.31
N THR A 374 -3.16 -22.02 1.14
CA THR A 374 -2.49 -23.32 0.96
C THR A 374 -0.98 -23.18 1.17
N LEU A 375 -0.27 -24.30 1.32
CA LEU A 375 1.20 -24.26 1.43
C LEU A 375 1.84 -23.63 0.19
N ASP A 376 1.26 -23.84 -1.00
CA ASP A 376 1.72 -23.20 -2.23
C ASP A 376 1.49 -21.69 -2.23
N ASP A 377 0.30 -21.22 -1.84
CA ASP A 377 0.00 -19.80 -1.74
C ASP A 377 0.98 -19.05 -0.81
N ARG A 378 1.38 -19.67 0.31
CA ARG A 378 2.35 -19.10 1.26
C ARG A 378 3.70 -18.91 0.61
N VAL A 379 4.20 -19.95 -0.03
CA VAL A 379 5.51 -19.97 -0.73
C VAL A 379 5.49 -19.01 -1.93
N GLU A 380 4.47 -19.09 -2.77
CA GLU A 380 4.34 -18.24 -3.95
C GLU A 380 4.28 -16.76 -3.58
N LYS A 381 3.51 -16.40 -2.54
CA LYS A 381 3.45 -15.02 -2.04
C LYS A 381 4.81 -14.52 -1.56
N ALA A 382 5.54 -15.33 -0.79
CA ALA A 382 6.86 -14.96 -0.28
C ALA A 382 7.89 -14.83 -1.41
N ASN A 383 7.92 -15.77 -2.34
CA ASN A 383 8.83 -15.77 -3.49
C ASN A 383 8.52 -14.60 -4.44
N ALA A 384 7.25 -14.35 -4.77
CA ALA A 384 6.82 -13.22 -5.61
C ALA A 384 7.18 -11.86 -5.01
N ALA A 385 7.10 -11.74 -3.68
CA ALA A 385 7.51 -10.54 -2.96
C ALA A 385 9.03 -10.37 -2.86
N ASN A 386 9.84 -11.35 -3.32
CA ASN A 386 11.29 -11.40 -3.10
C ASN A 386 11.65 -11.20 -1.62
N ALA A 387 10.97 -11.92 -0.72
CA ALA A 387 11.22 -11.81 0.71
C ALA A 387 12.69 -12.17 1.06
N ASN A 388 13.25 -11.48 2.05
CA ASN A 388 14.64 -11.68 2.47
C ASN A 388 14.80 -12.79 3.49
N ILE A 389 13.76 -13.03 4.30
CA ILE A 389 13.61 -14.16 5.21
C ILE A 389 12.16 -14.58 5.28
N PHE A 390 11.94 -15.88 5.53
CA PHE A 390 10.64 -16.50 5.75
C PHE A 390 10.62 -17.16 7.12
N ILE A 391 9.66 -16.79 7.97
CA ILE A 391 9.49 -17.37 9.30
C ILE A 391 8.07 -17.89 9.43
N SER A 392 7.90 -19.23 9.43
CA SER A 392 6.64 -19.88 9.75
C SER A 392 6.54 -20.07 11.27
N ILE A 393 5.41 -19.73 11.85
CA ILE A 393 5.13 -19.81 13.28
C ILE A 393 4.07 -20.86 13.50
N HIS A 394 4.42 -21.89 14.30
CA HIS A 394 3.63 -23.04 14.64
C HIS A 394 3.62 -23.34 16.15
N ALA A 395 2.74 -24.24 16.55
CA ALA A 395 2.73 -24.83 17.88
C ALA A 395 2.52 -26.35 17.78
N ASN A 396 3.51 -27.09 18.18
CA ASN A 396 3.65 -28.54 18.02
C ASN A 396 2.59 -29.35 18.77
N SER A 397 2.46 -30.59 18.43
CA SER A 397 1.60 -31.56 19.14
C SER A 397 2.27 -32.95 19.21
N SER A 398 1.91 -33.74 20.22
CA SER A 398 2.37 -35.10 20.41
C SER A 398 1.26 -35.94 21.04
N ASP A 399 1.20 -37.24 20.66
CA ASP A 399 0.32 -38.21 21.31
C ASP A 399 0.70 -38.42 22.79
N ASN A 400 1.96 -38.15 23.14
CA ASN A 400 2.42 -38.13 24.52
C ASN A 400 2.31 -36.73 25.10
N ASN A 401 1.29 -36.48 25.90
CA ASN A 401 1.02 -35.18 26.53
C ASN A 401 2.08 -34.68 27.51
N ASN A 402 3.10 -35.51 27.85
CA ASN A 402 4.26 -35.09 28.66
C ASN A 402 5.34 -34.40 27.83
N VAL A 403 5.26 -34.42 26.50
CA VAL A 403 6.24 -33.77 25.65
C VAL A 403 6.02 -32.26 25.71
N VAL A 404 7.10 -31.52 25.98
CA VAL A 404 7.15 -30.05 26.11
C VAL A 404 8.35 -29.51 25.36
N GLY A 405 8.30 -28.23 25.05
CA GLY A 405 9.48 -27.48 24.54
C GLY A 405 9.24 -26.79 23.23
N SER A 406 10.22 -26.00 22.82
CA SER A 406 10.26 -25.34 21.53
C SER A 406 11.40 -25.88 20.68
N ASP A 407 11.18 -26.01 19.38
CA ASP A 407 12.20 -26.40 18.40
C ASP A 407 12.03 -25.60 17.10
N THR A 408 13.12 -25.50 16.33
CA THR A 408 13.09 -24.72 15.09
C THR A 408 13.66 -25.56 13.95
N PHE A 409 12.89 -25.68 12.87
CA PHE A 409 13.29 -26.36 11.65
C PHE A 409 13.87 -25.38 10.63
N TYR A 410 14.90 -25.82 9.90
CA TYR A 410 15.56 -25.04 8.86
C TYR A 410 15.87 -25.89 7.62
N TYR A 411 16.10 -25.22 6.49
CA TYR A 411 16.52 -25.90 5.25
C TYR A 411 18.00 -26.31 5.35
N ASN A 412 18.27 -27.60 5.24
CA ASN A 412 19.64 -28.13 5.20
C ASN A 412 20.31 -27.74 3.86
N GLY A 413 21.53 -27.28 3.91
CA GLY A 413 22.25 -26.72 2.76
C GLY A 413 22.20 -25.19 2.71
N SER A 414 21.42 -24.52 3.58
CA SER A 414 21.41 -23.07 3.72
C SER A 414 22.01 -22.65 5.07
N ALA A 415 23.25 -22.16 5.05
CA ALA A 415 23.89 -21.59 6.24
C ALA A 415 23.09 -20.42 6.82
N SER A 416 22.45 -19.64 5.97
CA SER A 416 21.60 -18.51 6.36
C SER A 416 20.32 -18.98 7.06
N SER A 417 19.65 -20.04 6.57
CA SER A 417 18.50 -20.64 7.26
C SER A 417 18.90 -21.20 8.62
N LYS A 418 20.03 -21.90 8.69
CA LYS A 418 20.55 -22.45 9.95
C LYS A 418 20.86 -21.35 10.96
N ARG A 419 21.49 -20.25 10.54
CA ARG A 419 21.76 -19.09 11.40
C ARG A 419 20.48 -18.44 11.91
N LEU A 420 19.47 -18.27 11.04
CA LEU A 420 18.16 -17.74 11.43
C LEU A 420 17.49 -18.64 12.48
N ALA A 421 17.51 -19.97 12.28
CA ALA A 421 16.99 -20.94 13.23
C ALA A 421 17.72 -20.86 14.59
N GLN A 422 19.04 -20.72 14.59
CA GLN A 422 19.84 -20.56 15.82
C GLN A 422 19.46 -19.30 16.59
N GLU A 423 19.23 -18.18 15.91
CA GLU A 423 18.82 -16.92 16.55
C GLU A 423 17.43 -17.01 17.18
N LEU A 424 16.48 -17.70 16.52
CA LEU A 424 15.15 -17.97 17.07
C LEU A 424 15.22 -18.94 18.26
N GLN A 425 15.91 -20.05 18.09
CA GLN A 425 15.99 -21.10 19.10
C GLN A 425 16.70 -20.63 20.39
N ALA A 426 17.67 -19.74 20.29
CA ALA A 426 18.34 -19.17 21.45
C ALA A 426 17.40 -18.33 22.36
N ARG A 427 16.23 -17.91 21.84
CA ARG A 427 15.33 -16.96 22.51
C ARG A 427 13.93 -17.50 22.81
N ILE A 428 13.32 -18.25 21.88
CA ILE A 428 11.93 -18.72 22.02
C ILE A 428 11.72 -19.59 23.25
N PRO A 429 12.55 -20.64 23.53
CA PRO A 429 12.38 -21.48 24.72
C PRO A 429 12.44 -20.70 26.03
N LYS A 430 13.31 -19.69 26.11
CA LYS A 430 13.43 -18.81 27.29
C LYS A 430 12.19 -17.91 27.45
N ALA A 431 11.65 -17.41 26.34
CA ALA A 431 10.43 -16.59 26.36
C ALA A 431 9.21 -17.39 26.80
N MET A 432 9.12 -18.64 26.36
CA MET A 432 8.08 -19.60 26.74
C MET A 432 8.29 -20.25 28.12
N GLU A 433 9.48 -20.12 28.71
CA GLU A 433 9.87 -20.87 29.93
C GLU A 433 9.58 -22.36 29.75
N THR A 434 10.04 -22.91 28.64
CA THR A 434 9.87 -24.31 28.26
C THR A 434 11.20 -24.94 27.87
N ARG A 435 11.21 -26.25 27.63
CA ARG A 435 12.42 -26.98 27.25
C ARG A 435 12.92 -26.49 25.87
N ASP A 436 14.23 -26.24 25.78
CA ASP A 436 14.94 -26.08 24.52
C ASP A 436 15.18 -27.45 23.88
N ARG A 437 14.59 -27.68 22.70
CA ARG A 437 14.71 -28.91 21.93
C ARG A 437 15.74 -28.80 20.80
N GLY A 438 16.27 -27.60 20.58
CA GLY A 438 17.28 -27.33 19.57
C GLY A 438 16.72 -27.05 18.20
N ILE A 439 17.63 -27.07 17.20
CA ILE A 439 17.29 -26.88 15.79
C ILE A 439 17.40 -28.21 15.03
N SER A 440 16.56 -28.43 14.03
CA SER A 440 16.53 -29.66 13.22
C SER A 440 16.38 -29.33 11.73
N GLU A 441 16.85 -30.25 10.88
CA GLU A 441 16.65 -30.17 9.44
C GLU A 441 15.18 -30.38 9.10
N GLY A 442 14.64 -29.57 8.21
CA GLY A 442 13.22 -29.55 7.83
C GLY A 442 12.95 -29.61 6.34
N ASN A 443 13.83 -30.24 5.54
CA ASN A 443 13.70 -30.31 4.06
C ASN A 443 12.43 -31.01 3.58
N TRP A 444 11.75 -31.77 4.45
CA TRP A 444 10.45 -32.37 4.19
C TRP A 444 9.28 -31.41 4.40
N ILE A 445 9.52 -30.23 5.00
CA ILE A 445 8.53 -29.19 5.23
C ILE A 445 8.44 -28.30 4.00
N LYS A 446 7.30 -28.34 3.31
CA LYS A 446 7.13 -27.68 2.00
C LYS A 446 7.45 -26.19 2.00
N VAL A 447 7.01 -25.46 3.03
CA VAL A 447 7.27 -24.00 3.13
C VAL A 447 8.75 -23.67 3.37
N ILE A 448 9.53 -24.62 3.89
CA ILE A 448 10.98 -24.47 4.00
C ILE A 448 11.67 -24.85 2.69
N ASP A 449 11.27 -26.00 2.08
CA ASP A 449 11.92 -26.56 0.89
C ASP A 449 11.73 -25.69 -0.36
N LYS A 450 10.55 -25.09 -0.53
CA LYS A 450 10.18 -24.34 -1.76
C LYS A 450 10.38 -22.83 -1.68
N SER A 451 10.85 -22.31 -0.54
CA SER A 451 11.16 -20.89 -0.38
C SER A 451 12.52 -20.52 -0.99
N ASN A 452 12.56 -19.44 -1.77
CA ASN A 452 13.77 -18.95 -2.45
C ASN A 452 14.71 -18.15 -1.53
N MET A 453 14.32 -17.92 -0.29
CA MET A 453 15.06 -17.16 0.71
C MET A 453 15.38 -18.04 1.95
N PRO A 454 16.23 -17.58 2.88
CA PRO A 454 16.39 -18.22 4.18
C PRO A 454 15.04 -18.44 4.86
N ALA A 455 14.66 -19.70 5.05
CA ALA A 455 13.37 -20.11 5.58
C ALA A 455 13.50 -21.01 6.79
N VAL A 456 12.62 -20.77 7.77
CA VAL A 456 12.53 -21.54 9.02
C VAL A 456 11.08 -21.75 9.44
N LEU A 457 10.84 -22.80 10.23
CA LEU A 457 9.60 -23.05 10.94
C LEU A 457 9.89 -23.17 12.43
N ALA A 458 9.29 -22.29 13.23
CA ALA A 458 9.46 -22.27 14.68
C ALA A 458 8.23 -22.87 15.36
N GLU A 459 8.45 -23.98 16.07
CA GLU A 459 7.49 -24.61 16.99
C GLU A 459 7.63 -23.97 18.36
N THR A 460 6.65 -23.15 18.72
CA THR A 460 6.75 -22.28 19.90
C THR A 460 6.49 -23.00 21.22
N GLY A 461 5.88 -24.19 21.19
CA GLY A 461 5.53 -25.06 22.34
C GLY A 461 4.57 -26.14 21.90
N PHE A 462 4.18 -27.05 22.81
CA PHE A 462 3.25 -28.14 22.51
C PHE A 462 1.82 -27.82 22.95
N VAL A 463 0.87 -27.70 22.02
CA VAL A 463 -0.55 -27.51 22.36
C VAL A 463 -1.17 -28.72 23.04
N SER A 464 -0.60 -29.93 22.85
CA SER A 464 -1.03 -31.16 23.51
C SER A 464 -0.65 -31.23 25.00
N ASN A 465 0.34 -30.45 25.43
CA ASN A 465 0.81 -30.42 26.83
C ASN A 465 0.08 -29.30 27.60
N SER A 466 -0.44 -29.60 28.81
CA SER A 466 -1.21 -28.63 29.59
C SER A 466 -0.42 -27.39 30.01
N SER A 467 0.87 -27.52 30.33
CA SER A 467 1.72 -26.39 30.74
C SER A 467 2.03 -25.49 29.55
N ASP A 468 2.51 -26.05 28.41
CA ASP A 468 2.80 -25.28 27.20
C ASP A 468 1.52 -24.68 26.62
N ALA A 469 0.40 -25.43 26.58
CA ALA A 469 -0.89 -24.95 26.10
C ALA A 469 -1.40 -23.75 26.91
N SER A 470 -1.29 -23.79 28.24
CA SER A 470 -1.67 -22.65 29.08
C SER A 470 -0.88 -21.39 28.76
N LYS A 471 0.44 -21.52 28.54
CA LYS A 471 1.30 -20.41 28.16
C LYS A 471 1.02 -19.92 26.73
N LEU A 472 0.84 -20.83 25.77
CA LEU A 472 0.51 -20.50 24.39
C LEU A 472 -0.83 -19.74 24.26
N ASN A 473 -1.77 -19.99 25.17
CA ASN A 473 -3.06 -19.30 25.23
C ASN A 473 -3.02 -17.99 26.04
N ASP A 474 -1.94 -17.72 26.76
CA ASP A 474 -1.79 -16.52 27.57
C ASP A 474 -1.19 -15.36 26.73
N PRO A 475 -1.89 -14.21 26.60
CA PRO A 475 -1.40 -13.03 25.91
C PRO A 475 -0.02 -12.54 26.39
N TYR A 476 0.33 -12.75 27.66
CA TYR A 476 1.63 -12.41 28.23
C TYR A 476 2.77 -13.23 27.60
N TYR A 477 2.62 -14.55 27.56
CA TYR A 477 3.64 -15.41 26.94
C TYR A 477 3.69 -15.22 25.41
N GLN A 478 2.54 -15.04 24.76
CA GLN A 478 2.49 -14.69 23.32
C GLN A 478 3.29 -13.41 23.02
N ASP A 479 3.21 -12.39 23.88
CA ASP A 479 3.98 -11.16 23.69
C ASP A 479 5.49 -11.37 23.91
N ARG A 480 5.87 -12.19 24.89
CA ARG A 480 7.28 -12.58 25.13
C ARG A 480 7.86 -13.35 23.94
N VAL A 481 7.11 -14.31 23.38
CA VAL A 481 7.52 -15.06 22.18
C VAL A 481 7.65 -14.11 21.00
N ALA A 482 6.71 -13.21 20.81
CA ALA A 482 6.77 -12.22 19.74
C ALA A 482 8.00 -11.29 19.91
N GLN A 483 8.33 -10.90 21.15
CA GLN A 483 9.55 -10.14 21.43
C GLN A 483 10.81 -10.96 21.11
N ALA A 484 10.84 -12.22 21.48
CA ALA A 484 11.94 -13.13 21.19
C ALA A 484 12.19 -13.30 19.68
N ILE A 485 11.12 -13.44 18.89
CA ILE A 485 11.20 -13.51 17.43
C ILE A 485 11.70 -12.17 16.85
N TYR A 486 11.18 -11.05 17.33
CA TYR A 486 11.66 -9.71 16.92
C TYR A 486 13.17 -9.55 17.19
N ASP A 487 13.61 -9.90 18.40
CA ASP A 487 15.03 -9.80 18.81
C ASP A 487 15.92 -10.74 18.00
N ALA A 488 15.43 -11.95 17.66
CA ALA A 488 16.13 -12.89 16.79
C ALA A 488 16.32 -12.32 15.36
N ILE A 489 15.28 -11.72 14.79
CA ILE A 489 15.36 -11.06 13.47
C ILE A 489 16.38 -9.92 13.51
N LYS A 490 16.35 -9.08 14.56
CA LYS A 490 17.32 -7.98 14.70
C LYS A 490 18.76 -8.49 14.87
N ALA A 491 18.95 -9.61 15.57
CA ALA A 491 20.27 -10.24 15.72
C ALA A 491 20.75 -10.88 14.41
N TYR A 492 19.85 -11.51 13.67
CA TYR A 492 20.14 -12.11 12.36
C TYR A 492 20.69 -11.09 11.35
N TYR A 493 20.25 -9.84 11.40
CA TYR A 493 20.67 -8.79 10.49
C TYR A 493 21.88 -7.95 10.98
N LYS A 494 22.43 -8.26 12.17
CA LYS A 494 23.71 -7.71 12.65
C LYS A 494 24.88 -8.52 12.12
#